data_729e18a131b428fcfb6766074446693f
#
_entry.id   729e18a131b428fcfb6766074446693f
#
_cell.length_a   1.000
_cell.length_b   1.000
_cell.length_c   1.000
_cell.angle_alpha   90.00
_cell.angle_beta   90.00
_cell.angle_gamma   90.00
#
_symmetry.space_group_name_H-M   'P 1'
#
loop_
_entity.id
_entity.type
_entity.pdbx_description
1 polymer ?
#
loop_
_entity_poly.entity_id
_entity_poly.type
_entity_poly.pdbx_seq_one_letter_code
_entity_poly.pdbx_strand_id
1 'polypeptide(L)'
;MQDVTTLVLGGHGDTMVPLVSYTTVAGIPITQFLKQEAIDKLVERTRGGGAEIVAHLKTGSAYYAPSAAAVQMVDSIVRDRKRILPCSAWLEGEYGLRGVFLGVPCKLGARGLEQIVEVELTSRERISLGKSADSVRESIAQVKL
;
A
#
# COMPACT_ATOMS: atom_id res chain seq x y z
N MET A 1 16.05 5.13 -9.90
CA MET A 1 15.05 5.75 -10.78
C MET A 1 14.22 6.70 -9.94
N GLN A 2 14.22 7.98 -10.22
CA GLN A 2 13.54 9.01 -9.40
C GLN A 2 12.05 9.18 -9.78
N ASP A 3 11.67 8.80 -10.99
CA ASP A 3 10.36 9.10 -11.57
C ASP A 3 9.37 7.93 -11.50
N VAL A 4 9.59 6.98 -10.60
CA VAL A 4 8.68 5.86 -10.40
C VAL A 4 7.56 6.26 -9.47
N THR A 5 6.32 6.11 -9.94
CA THR A 5 5.11 6.26 -9.12
C THR A 5 4.42 4.91 -9.04
N THR A 6 4.00 4.51 -7.85
CA THR A 6 3.27 3.26 -7.63
C THR A 6 2.31 3.41 -6.45
N LEU A 7 1.29 2.57 -6.43
CA LEU A 7 0.37 2.42 -5.30
C LEU A 7 0.44 0.98 -4.79
N VAL A 8 0.38 0.84 -3.47
CA VAL A 8 0.30 -0.46 -2.80
C VAL A 8 -0.93 -0.44 -1.91
N LEU A 9 -1.81 -1.42 -2.08
CA LEU A 9 -3.03 -1.59 -1.30
C LEU A 9 -2.93 -2.86 -0.42
N GLY A 10 -3.93 -3.05 0.42
CA GLY A 10 -4.04 -4.27 1.23
C GLY A 10 -3.43 -4.17 2.62
N GLY A 11 -3.25 -5.31 3.26
CA GLY A 11 -2.55 -5.44 4.53
C GLY A 11 -1.06 -5.19 4.39
N HIS A 12 -0.38 -4.93 5.50
CA HIS A 12 1.06 -4.71 5.51
C HIS A 12 1.81 -6.03 5.73
N GLY A 13 2.37 -6.60 4.68
CA GLY A 13 3.07 -7.89 4.70
C GLY A 13 2.88 -8.67 3.40
N ASP A 14 2.89 -10.00 3.48
CA ASP A 14 2.85 -10.90 2.32
C ASP A 14 1.57 -10.74 1.46
N THR A 15 0.50 -10.24 2.07
CA THR A 15 -0.79 -10.01 1.40
C THR A 15 -0.94 -8.64 0.78
N MET A 16 0.10 -7.77 0.80
CA MET A 16 0.04 -6.48 0.14
C MET A 16 -0.14 -6.63 -1.37
N VAL A 17 -0.82 -5.66 -1.97
CA VAL A 17 -1.22 -5.64 -3.37
C VAL A 17 -0.58 -4.46 -4.08
N PRO A 18 0.66 -4.60 -4.60
CA PRO A 18 1.24 -3.60 -5.48
C PRO A 18 0.43 -3.49 -6.77
N LEU A 19 -0.06 -2.29 -7.08
CA LEU A 19 -0.86 -2.05 -8.27
C LEU A 19 0.02 -1.85 -9.50
N VAL A 20 0.21 -2.90 -10.27
CA VAL A 20 0.95 -2.83 -11.55
C VAL A 20 0.24 -1.91 -12.53
N SER A 21 -1.10 -1.89 -12.52
CA SER A 21 -1.95 -1.03 -13.36
C SER A 21 -1.71 0.47 -13.12
N TYR A 22 -1.26 0.84 -11.91
CA TYR A 22 -0.94 2.23 -11.53
C TYR A 22 0.56 2.47 -11.32
N THR A 23 1.41 1.51 -11.70
CA THR A 23 2.86 1.70 -11.63
C THR A 23 3.37 2.30 -12.93
N THR A 24 3.96 3.49 -12.82
CA THR A 24 4.46 4.26 -13.96
C THR A 24 5.89 4.74 -13.74
N VAL A 25 6.59 5.01 -14.83
CA VAL A 25 7.86 5.74 -14.85
C VAL A 25 7.65 7.01 -15.66
N ALA A 26 7.73 8.17 -15.01
CA ALA A 26 7.41 9.47 -15.63
C ALA A 26 6.02 9.48 -16.32
N GLY A 27 5.02 8.83 -15.73
CA GLY A 27 3.66 8.72 -16.26
C GLY A 27 3.45 7.63 -17.33
N ILE A 28 4.51 6.96 -17.77
CA ILE A 28 4.41 5.87 -18.75
C ILE A 28 4.25 4.54 -18.01
N PRO A 29 3.25 3.69 -18.36
CA PRO A 29 3.03 2.41 -17.69
C PRO A 29 4.27 1.52 -17.68
N ILE A 30 4.55 0.88 -16.54
CA ILE A 30 5.73 0.01 -16.39
C ILE A 30 5.74 -1.16 -17.38
N THR A 31 4.58 -1.59 -17.85
CA THR A 31 4.41 -2.65 -18.84
C THR A 31 5.02 -2.31 -20.21
N GLN A 32 5.30 -1.03 -20.47
CA GLN A 32 6.01 -0.61 -21.69
C GLN A 32 7.53 -0.74 -21.58
N PHE A 33 8.05 -0.86 -20.37
CA PHE A 33 9.49 -0.97 -20.11
C PHE A 33 9.92 -2.40 -19.78
N LEU A 34 9.05 -3.18 -19.13
CA LEU A 34 9.39 -4.48 -18.58
C LEU A 34 8.43 -5.56 -19.06
N LYS A 35 8.97 -6.76 -19.30
CA LYS A 35 8.18 -7.95 -19.54
C LYS A 35 7.50 -8.43 -18.25
N GLN A 36 6.41 -9.17 -18.40
CA GLN A 36 5.59 -9.65 -17.28
C GLN A 36 6.41 -10.40 -16.21
N GLU A 37 7.35 -11.25 -16.63
CA GLU A 37 8.21 -12.00 -15.69
C GLU A 37 9.06 -11.09 -14.79
N ALA A 38 9.56 -9.97 -15.32
CA ALA A 38 10.32 -9.01 -14.54
C ALA A 38 9.41 -8.23 -13.58
N ILE A 39 8.20 -7.90 -14.00
CA ILE A 39 7.20 -7.25 -13.17
C ILE A 39 6.79 -8.18 -12.02
N ASP A 40 6.52 -9.45 -12.29
CA ASP A 40 6.16 -10.42 -11.26
C ASP A 40 7.26 -10.58 -10.19
N LYS A 41 8.53 -10.62 -10.60
CA LYS A 41 9.68 -10.61 -9.68
C LYS A 41 9.77 -9.34 -8.83
N LEU A 42 9.48 -8.19 -9.41
CA LEU A 42 9.43 -6.91 -8.66
C LEU A 42 8.30 -6.90 -7.63
N VAL A 43 7.12 -7.38 -8.00
CA VAL A 43 5.97 -7.50 -7.09
C VAL A 43 6.30 -8.41 -5.92
N GLU A 44 6.90 -9.58 -6.18
CA GLU A 44 7.29 -10.53 -5.14
C GLU A 44 8.35 -9.95 -4.21
N ARG A 45 9.38 -9.32 -4.75
CA ARG A 45 10.40 -8.64 -3.93
C ARG A 45 9.82 -7.48 -3.12
N THR A 46 8.83 -6.76 -3.66
CA THR A 46 8.15 -5.68 -2.93
C THR A 46 7.43 -6.22 -1.71
N ARG A 47 6.74 -7.36 -1.84
CA ARG A 47 6.08 -8.04 -0.71
C ARG A 47 7.07 -8.47 0.37
N GLY A 48 8.23 -8.98 -0.03
CA GLY A 48 9.29 -9.40 0.87
C GLY A 48 10.20 -8.27 1.37
N GLY A 49 10.02 -7.02 0.95
CA GLY A 49 10.96 -5.92 1.17
C GLY A 49 11.25 -5.61 2.64
N GLY A 50 10.24 -5.66 3.50
CA GLY A 50 10.40 -5.48 4.94
C GLY A 50 11.26 -6.59 5.57
N ALA A 51 10.99 -7.83 5.22
CA ALA A 51 11.74 -9.00 5.67
C ALA A 51 13.20 -8.96 5.15
N GLU A 52 13.43 -8.53 3.92
CA GLU A 52 14.78 -8.35 3.33
C GLU A 52 15.60 -7.35 4.17
N ILE A 53 15.02 -6.20 4.54
CA ILE A 53 15.69 -5.20 5.39
C ILE A 53 16.03 -5.78 6.76
N VAL A 54 15.09 -6.44 7.42
CA VAL A 54 15.28 -7.02 8.75
C VAL A 54 16.35 -8.12 8.72
N ALA A 55 16.39 -8.94 7.66
CA ALA A 55 17.41 -9.96 7.47
C ALA A 55 18.83 -9.36 7.37
N HIS A 56 18.99 -8.20 6.74
CA HIS A 56 20.26 -7.49 6.68
C HIS A 56 20.66 -6.83 8.00
N LEU A 57 19.70 -6.30 8.74
CA LEU A 57 19.94 -5.68 10.05
C LEU A 57 20.21 -6.71 11.16
N LYS A 58 19.77 -7.95 10.98
CA LYS A 58 19.85 -9.08 11.93
C LYS A 58 19.06 -8.90 13.22
N THR A 59 18.92 -7.68 13.71
CA THR A 59 18.14 -7.33 14.91
C THR A 59 17.33 -6.07 14.67
N GLY A 60 16.16 -5.97 15.30
CA GLY A 60 15.32 -4.78 15.25
C GLY A 60 14.33 -4.76 14.08
N SER A 61 14.01 -3.58 13.60
CA SER A 61 12.98 -3.31 12.58
C SER A 61 13.57 -2.47 11.44
N ALA A 62 12.78 -2.21 10.41
CA ALA A 62 13.21 -1.41 9.26
C ALA A 62 13.46 0.09 9.58
N TYR A 63 13.04 0.58 10.73
CA TYR A 63 13.16 1.93 11.30
C TYR A 63 13.01 3.11 10.31
N TYR A 64 13.93 3.26 9.37
CA TYR A 64 14.03 4.44 8.49
C TYR A 64 12.88 4.55 7.50
N ALA A 65 12.50 3.46 6.85
CA ALA A 65 11.42 3.47 5.87
C ALA A 65 10.06 3.82 6.51
N PRO A 66 9.63 3.18 7.62
CA PRO A 66 8.40 3.57 8.31
C PRO A 66 8.46 4.99 8.89
N SER A 67 9.62 5.45 9.38
CA SER A 67 9.79 6.82 9.86
C SER A 67 9.60 7.84 8.73
N ALA A 68 10.20 7.60 7.57
CA ALA A 68 10.03 8.45 6.40
C ALA A 68 8.57 8.50 5.92
N ALA A 69 7.87 7.36 5.95
CA ALA A 69 6.44 7.30 5.61
C ALA A 69 5.61 8.12 6.60
N ALA A 70 5.84 7.97 7.91
CA ALA A 70 5.16 8.74 8.95
C ALA A 70 5.39 10.25 8.78
N VAL A 71 6.63 10.67 8.50
CA VAL A 71 6.97 12.08 8.25
C VAL A 71 6.20 12.62 7.03
N GLN A 72 6.06 11.84 5.96
CA GLN A 72 5.27 12.26 4.80
C GLN A 72 3.79 12.49 5.14
N MET A 73 3.20 11.63 5.99
CA MET A 73 1.82 11.80 6.45
C MET A 73 1.68 13.06 7.31
N VAL A 74 2.57 13.25 8.28
CA VAL A 74 2.60 14.45 9.15
C VAL A 74 2.76 15.72 8.33
N ASP A 75 3.70 15.75 7.39
CA ASP A 75 3.93 16.90 6.51
C ASP A 75 2.69 17.23 5.65
N SER A 76 2.00 16.20 5.16
CA SER A 76 0.76 16.39 4.39
C SER A 76 -0.35 17.02 5.24
N ILE A 77 -0.48 16.60 6.50
CA ILE A 77 -1.51 17.10 7.43
C ILE A 77 -1.16 18.52 7.91
N VAL A 78 0.04 18.71 8.46
CA VAL A 78 0.43 19.99 9.08
C VAL A 78 0.48 21.13 8.06
N ARG A 79 0.86 20.84 6.83
CA ARG A 79 0.96 21.84 5.74
C ARG A 79 -0.24 21.82 4.78
N ASP A 80 -1.29 21.08 5.09
CA ASP A 80 -2.48 20.93 4.25
C ASP A 80 -2.18 20.60 2.79
N ARG A 81 -1.23 19.71 2.55
CA ARG A 81 -0.75 19.43 1.18
C ARG A 81 -1.73 18.62 0.34
N LYS A 82 -2.74 18.02 0.96
CA LYS A 82 -3.78 17.20 0.30
C LYS A 82 -3.19 16.09 -0.60
N ARG A 83 -2.09 15.50 -0.14
CA ARG A 83 -1.43 14.41 -0.87
C ARG A 83 -2.26 13.13 -0.81
N ILE A 84 -2.22 12.36 -1.88
CA ILE A 84 -2.75 11.01 -1.90
C ILE A 84 -1.60 10.06 -1.54
N LEU A 85 -1.74 9.38 -0.41
CA LEU A 85 -0.76 8.45 0.14
C LEU A 85 -1.44 7.12 0.46
N PRO A 86 -0.75 5.97 0.31
CA PRO A 86 -1.27 4.69 0.77
C PRO A 86 -1.24 4.65 2.31
N CYS A 87 -2.42 4.63 2.92
CA CYS A 87 -2.58 4.59 4.37
C CYS A 87 -3.59 3.53 4.77
N SER A 88 -3.42 2.95 5.96
CA SER A 88 -4.42 2.07 6.53
C SER A 88 -5.61 2.90 7.00
N ALA A 89 -6.79 2.67 6.41
CA ALA A 89 -8.03 3.36 6.72
C ALA A 89 -9.15 2.36 7.02
N TRP A 90 -10.09 2.78 7.86
CA TRP A 90 -11.32 2.04 8.11
C TRP A 90 -12.22 2.12 6.89
N LEU A 91 -12.61 0.97 6.34
CA LEU A 91 -13.48 0.90 5.16
C LEU A 91 -14.94 0.73 5.56
N GLU A 92 -15.80 1.54 4.98
CA GLU A 92 -17.25 1.55 5.19
C GLU A 92 -18.07 1.21 3.94
N GLY A 93 -17.43 0.69 2.92
CA GLY A 93 -18.01 0.29 1.63
C GLY A 93 -17.08 0.46 0.45
N GLU A 94 -16.00 1.20 0.63
CA GLU A 94 -15.01 1.44 -0.41
C GLU A 94 -14.40 0.12 -0.88
N TYR A 95 -14.15 0.00 -2.18
CA TYR A 95 -13.74 -1.24 -2.86
C TYR A 95 -14.68 -2.44 -2.65
N GLY A 96 -15.94 -2.20 -2.18
CA GLY A 96 -16.89 -3.24 -1.79
C GLY A 96 -16.55 -3.91 -0.45
N LEU A 97 -15.63 -3.34 0.34
CA LEU A 97 -15.16 -3.85 1.62
C LEU A 97 -15.72 -3.01 2.77
N ARG A 98 -16.08 -3.67 3.88
CA ARG A 98 -16.64 -3.00 5.06
C ARG A 98 -16.13 -3.63 6.34
N GLY A 99 -15.94 -2.79 7.37
CA GLY A 99 -15.62 -3.25 8.71
C GLY A 99 -14.20 -3.81 8.84
N VAL A 100 -13.23 -3.21 8.13
CA VAL A 100 -11.83 -3.61 8.17
C VAL A 100 -10.91 -2.41 7.97
N PHE A 101 -9.79 -2.36 8.70
CA PHE A 101 -8.70 -1.46 8.39
C PHE A 101 -7.84 -2.06 7.28
N LEU A 102 -7.67 -1.32 6.19
CA LEU A 102 -6.90 -1.80 5.04
C LEU A 102 -6.14 -0.66 4.38
N GLY A 103 -4.98 -0.96 3.82
CA GLY A 103 -4.18 -0.01 3.04
C GLY A 103 -4.89 0.37 1.75
N VAL A 104 -5.21 1.65 1.59
CA VAL A 104 -5.88 2.21 0.42
C VAL A 104 -5.35 3.61 0.13
N PRO A 105 -5.53 4.16 -1.08
CA PRO A 105 -5.16 5.54 -1.37
C PRO A 105 -5.99 6.51 -0.55
N CYS A 106 -5.34 7.31 0.29
CA CYS A 106 -5.96 8.26 1.20
C CYS A 106 -5.48 9.68 0.92
N LYS A 107 -6.42 10.60 0.75
CA LYS A 107 -6.12 12.02 0.68
C LYS A 107 -5.95 12.57 2.09
N LEU A 108 -4.73 13.00 2.41
CA LEU A 108 -4.38 13.59 3.70
C LEU A 108 -4.22 15.10 3.59
N GLY A 109 -4.91 15.83 4.42
CA GLY A 109 -4.85 17.29 4.54
C GLY A 109 -5.01 17.74 5.99
N ALA A 110 -5.25 19.03 6.22
CA ALA A 110 -5.31 19.63 7.56
C ALA A 110 -6.30 18.94 8.52
N ARG A 111 -7.32 18.26 8.00
CA ARG A 111 -8.30 17.52 8.80
C ARG A 111 -7.94 16.04 9.00
N GLY A 112 -6.73 15.63 8.68
CA GLY A 112 -6.30 14.24 8.69
C GLY A 112 -6.71 13.52 7.40
N LEU A 113 -7.34 12.35 7.52
CA LEU A 113 -7.93 11.63 6.40
C LEU A 113 -9.18 12.38 5.91
N GLU A 114 -9.09 12.98 4.74
CA GLU A 114 -10.19 13.75 4.15
C GLU A 114 -11.02 12.95 3.15
N GLN A 115 -10.41 11.94 2.54
CA GLN A 115 -11.08 11.11 1.53
C GLN A 115 -10.32 9.81 1.31
N ILE A 116 -11.02 8.70 1.18
CA ILE A 116 -10.50 7.48 0.56
C ILE A 116 -10.73 7.60 -0.94
N VAL A 117 -9.70 7.40 -1.73
CA VAL A 117 -9.77 7.50 -3.20
C VAL A 117 -9.89 6.09 -3.75
N GLU A 118 -11.03 5.76 -4.32
CA GLU A 118 -11.20 4.50 -5.03
C GLU A 118 -10.61 4.60 -6.44
N VAL A 119 -9.68 3.69 -6.75
CA VAL A 119 -9.10 3.55 -8.08
C VAL A 119 -9.66 2.29 -8.75
N GLU A 120 -9.73 2.29 -10.06
CA GLU A 120 -10.19 1.11 -10.80
C GLU A 120 -9.16 -0.01 -10.69
N LEU A 121 -9.59 -1.17 -10.20
CA LEU A 121 -8.75 -2.35 -10.06
C LEU A 121 -9.03 -3.34 -11.19
N THR A 122 -7.97 -3.92 -11.72
CA THR A 122 -8.12 -5.11 -12.56
C THR A 122 -8.76 -6.25 -11.77
N SER A 123 -9.35 -7.23 -12.46
CA SER A 123 -9.97 -8.39 -11.79
C SER A 123 -8.98 -9.12 -10.87
N ARG A 124 -7.70 -9.23 -11.28
CA ARG A 124 -6.64 -9.85 -10.48
C ARG A 124 -6.33 -9.04 -9.21
N GLU A 125 -6.21 -7.73 -9.33
CA GLU A 125 -5.95 -6.84 -8.19
C GLU A 125 -7.12 -6.83 -7.20
N ARG A 126 -8.36 -6.81 -7.71
CA ARG A 126 -9.57 -6.88 -6.87
C ARG A 126 -9.63 -8.18 -6.06
N ILE A 127 -9.38 -9.33 -6.70
CA ILE A 127 -9.33 -10.63 -6.02
C ILE A 127 -8.23 -10.62 -4.95
N SER A 128 -7.05 -10.09 -5.27
CA SER A 128 -5.93 -10.00 -4.33
C SER A 128 -6.26 -9.09 -3.15
N LEU A 129 -6.95 -7.97 -3.38
CA LEU A 129 -7.37 -7.07 -2.32
C LEU A 129 -8.39 -7.72 -1.38
N GLY A 130 -9.35 -8.47 -1.92
CA GLY A 130 -10.29 -9.26 -1.12
C GLY A 130 -9.58 -10.27 -0.22
N LYS A 131 -8.66 -11.06 -0.75
CA LYS A 131 -7.85 -12.00 0.04
C LYS A 131 -7.04 -11.29 1.12
N SER A 132 -6.49 -10.13 0.82
CA SER A 132 -5.75 -9.33 1.78
C SER A 132 -6.65 -8.85 2.93
N ALA A 133 -7.87 -8.40 2.62
CA ALA A 133 -8.85 -8.02 3.64
C ALA A 133 -9.25 -9.20 4.53
N ASP A 134 -9.44 -10.38 3.95
CA ASP A 134 -9.78 -11.59 4.71
C ASP A 134 -8.64 -12.00 5.66
N SER A 135 -7.40 -11.95 5.22
CA SER A 135 -6.22 -12.19 6.07
C SER A 135 -6.15 -11.21 7.26
N VAL A 136 -6.48 -9.94 7.05
CA VAL A 136 -6.54 -8.95 8.14
C VAL A 136 -7.67 -9.30 9.12
N ARG A 137 -8.86 -9.69 8.64
CA ARG A 137 -9.98 -10.11 9.49
C ARG A 137 -9.64 -11.34 10.32
N GLU A 138 -8.97 -12.33 9.72
CA GLU A 138 -8.48 -13.52 10.42
C GLU A 138 -7.50 -13.15 11.55
N SER A 139 -6.57 -12.22 11.29
CA SER A 139 -5.64 -11.75 12.31
C SER A 139 -6.36 -11.02 13.46
N ILE A 140 -7.36 -10.21 13.16
CA ILE A 140 -8.20 -9.54 14.16
C ILE A 140 -8.97 -10.57 15.00
N ALA A 141 -9.52 -11.61 14.39
CA ALA A 141 -10.26 -12.65 15.09
C ALA A 141 -9.42 -13.48 16.08
N GLN A 142 -8.08 -13.47 15.91
CA GLN A 142 -7.15 -14.14 16.84
C GLN A 142 -6.83 -13.30 18.09
N VAL A 143 -7.13 -12.00 18.07
CA VAL A 143 -6.89 -11.12 19.21
C VAL A 143 -7.94 -11.41 20.28
N LYS A 144 -7.50 -11.92 21.43
CA LYS A 144 -8.34 -12.07 22.63
C LYS A 144 -8.37 -10.73 23.35
N LEU A 145 -9.49 -10.06 23.34
CA LEU A 145 -9.78 -8.87 24.13
C LEU A 145 -10.38 -9.27 25.48
#